data_f2891b29ec74b4f8b49c3686a6290b65
#
_entry.id   f2891b29ec74b4f8b49c3686a6290b65
#
_cell.length_a   1.000
_cell.length_b   1.000
_cell.length_c   1.000
_cell.angle_alpha   90.00
_cell.angle_beta   90.00
_cell.angle_gamma   90.00
#
_symmetry.space_group_name_H-M   'P 1'
#
loop_
_entity.id
_entity.type
_entity.pdbx_description
1 polymer ?
#
loop_
_entity_poly.entity_id
_entity_poly.type
_entity_poly.pdbx_seq_one_letter_code
_entity_poly.pdbx_strand_id
1 'polypeptide(L)'
;MAISKNGKKLPQGIRQRSNGKYEGRIKYEYKSYSVYADTITETRKKMEELKYKLVHGIFVEKSKMTLSEWFKVWLEQYKKNRVKIGTLNSYEKYYNGMIKNKYGSRYVTDFRGEHIQKLYNDLLEEGYALSSIKIASAILNGCFKQAVKNGLIERNPVKLADLPRQMEKKERRAMTKEQQVLFMKYAETSYLYNFYAILLRTGLRSGEARGLKYSDVDKKHGVLHVKRTLKYIEGIGYFEDTPKTKTSTRDIPLTPEIIELLDSQLHYWHFEVESVDRYLFCNEEGKPLSRDRVQAEINRIISMIRKDGYEFPHITPHVFRHTFATRAIEAGMTPQVLKTILGHSSLAMTMDLYSHVMPDVKTA
;
A
#
# COMPACT_ATOMS: atom_id res chain seq x y z
N MET A 1 48.87 2.84 36.88
CA MET A 1 48.20 1.57 36.68
C MET A 1 47.03 1.48 37.66
N ALA A 2 45.87 0.96 37.19
CA ALA A 2 44.73 0.82 38.10
C ALA A 2 44.90 -0.42 38.99
N ILE A 3 44.46 -0.31 40.24
CA ILE A 3 44.54 -1.37 41.27
C ILE A 3 43.11 -1.77 41.65
N SER A 4 42.83 -3.07 41.77
CA SER A 4 41.53 -3.59 42.22
C SER A 4 41.31 -3.32 43.72
N LYS A 5 40.05 -3.42 44.18
CA LYS A 5 39.73 -3.32 45.65
C LYS A 5 40.54 -4.31 46.52
N ASN A 6 41.01 -5.41 45.92
CA ASN A 6 41.80 -6.46 46.61
C ASN A 6 43.30 -6.30 46.36
N GLY A 7 43.79 -5.10 46.03
CA GLY A 7 45.24 -4.80 45.88
C GLY A 7 45.93 -5.39 44.63
N LYS A 8 45.22 -6.08 43.73
CA LYS A 8 45.82 -6.67 42.51
C LYS A 8 45.90 -5.64 41.38
N LYS A 9 47.04 -5.61 40.67
CA LYS A 9 47.23 -4.80 39.45
C LYS A 9 46.22 -5.21 38.36
N LEU A 10 45.49 -4.23 37.86
CA LEU A 10 44.54 -4.43 36.78
C LEU A 10 45.21 -4.28 35.39
N PRO A 11 44.75 -5.02 34.38
CA PRO A 11 45.25 -4.86 33.01
C PRO A 11 45.03 -3.44 32.46
N GLN A 12 45.87 -3.07 31.48
CA GLN A 12 45.76 -1.78 30.83
C GLN A 12 44.36 -1.52 30.24
N GLY A 13 43.81 -0.36 30.50
CA GLY A 13 42.48 0.03 30.03
C GLY A 13 41.30 -0.52 30.87
N ILE A 14 41.55 -1.29 31.93
CA ILE A 14 40.55 -1.81 32.85
C ILE A 14 40.63 -1.17 34.21
N ARG A 15 39.53 -0.74 34.79
CA ARG A 15 39.41 -0.27 36.18
C ARG A 15 38.22 -0.95 36.88
N GLN A 16 38.30 -1.13 38.19
CA GLN A 16 37.17 -1.58 38.99
C GLN A 16 36.38 -0.40 39.53
N ARG A 17 35.06 -0.45 39.40
CA ARG A 17 34.16 0.59 39.89
C ARG A 17 33.77 0.34 41.36
N SER A 18 33.15 1.35 41.98
CA SER A 18 32.64 1.26 43.37
C SER A 18 31.63 0.13 43.59
N ASN A 19 30.83 -0.20 42.56
CA ASN A 19 29.85 -1.29 42.56
C ASN A 19 30.45 -2.70 42.31
N GLY A 20 31.76 -2.82 42.29
CA GLY A 20 32.46 -4.09 42.08
C GLY A 20 32.66 -4.51 40.63
N LYS A 21 31.94 -3.92 39.65
CA LYS A 21 32.09 -4.24 38.23
C LYS A 21 33.36 -3.67 37.66
N TYR A 22 33.86 -4.34 36.60
CA TYR A 22 35.02 -3.89 35.85
C TYR A 22 34.58 -3.08 34.64
N GLU A 23 35.25 -1.92 34.42
CA GLU A 23 35.09 -1.07 33.24
C GLU A 23 36.33 -1.16 32.38
N GLY A 24 36.14 -1.58 31.13
CA GLY A 24 37.18 -1.57 30.10
C GLY A 24 36.98 -0.36 29.18
N ARG A 25 38.06 0.46 28.94
CA ARG A 25 38.00 1.63 28.10
C ARG A 25 38.93 1.51 26.89
N ILE A 26 38.37 1.82 25.73
CA ILE A 26 39.05 1.83 24.43
C ILE A 26 38.99 3.25 23.84
N LYS A 27 40.10 3.76 23.33
CA LYS A 27 40.12 4.98 22.53
C LYS A 27 40.22 4.60 21.05
N TYR A 28 39.32 5.16 20.23
CA TYR A 28 39.32 4.98 18.79
C TYR A 28 38.81 6.25 18.11
N GLU A 29 39.54 6.78 17.11
CA GLU A 29 39.20 7.98 16.35
C GLU A 29 38.73 9.16 17.24
N TYR A 30 39.57 9.57 18.20
CA TYR A 30 39.33 10.67 19.14
C TYR A 30 38.14 10.47 20.11
N LYS A 31 37.46 9.32 20.07
CA LYS A 31 36.34 8.96 21.00
C LYS A 31 36.81 7.91 22.00
N SER A 32 36.20 7.93 23.18
CA SER A 32 36.40 6.92 24.23
C SER A 32 35.15 6.07 24.39
N TYR A 33 35.32 4.77 24.31
CA TYR A 33 34.24 3.76 24.46
C TYR A 33 34.52 2.96 25.72
N SER A 34 33.44 2.57 26.42
CA SER A 34 33.55 1.79 27.65
C SER A 34 32.66 0.55 27.59
N VAL A 35 33.17 -0.57 28.10
CA VAL A 35 32.42 -1.82 28.32
C VAL A 35 32.43 -2.17 29.79
N TYR A 36 31.42 -2.91 30.23
CA TYR A 36 31.24 -3.28 31.62
C TYR A 36 31.00 -4.78 31.74
N ALA A 37 31.64 -5.42 32.73
CA ALA A 37 31.43 -6.82 33.07
C ALA A 37 31.70 -7.10 34.54
N ASP A 38 31.31 -8.29 35.00
CA ASP A 38 31.50 -8.68 36.40
C ASP A 38 32.89 -9.30 36.66
N THR A 39 33.61 -9.71 35.56
CA THR A 39 34.96 -10.28 35.64
C THR A 39 35.92 -9.58 34.70
N ILE A 40 37.24 -9.64 35.02
CA ILE A 40 38.31 -9.10 34.17
C ILE A 40 38.36 -9.81 32.82
N THR A 41 38.19 -11.15 32.81
CA THR A 41 38.22 -11.97 31.59
C THR A 41 37.08 -11.58 30.64
N GLU A 42 35.88 -11.41 31.17
CA GLU A 42 34.72 -10.99 30.38
C GLU A 42 34.87 -9.55 29.87
N THR A 43 35.46 -8.67 30.71
CA THR A 43 35.75 -7.29 30.31
C THR A 43 36.74 -7.26 29.12
N ARG A 44 37.80 -8.08 29.15
CA ARG A 44 38.73 -8.20 28.03
C ARG A 44 38.06 -8.68 26.75
N LYS A 45 37.26 -9.75 26.85
CA LYS A 45 36.52 -10.29 25.70
C LYS A 45 35.60 -9.23 25.08
N LYS A 46 34.85 -8.51 25.91
CA LYS A 46 33.99 -7.38 25.45
C LYS A 46 34.79 -6.23 24.85
N MET A 47 36.00 -5.94 25.35
CA MET A 47 36.91 -4.96 24.77
C MET A 47 37.40 -5.39 23.40
N GLU A 48 37.82 -6.64 23.23
CA GLU A 48 38.26 -7.17 21.95
C GLU A 48 37.13 -7.16 20.90
N GLU A 49 35.94 -7.62 21.27
CA GLU A 49 34.76 -7.54 20.42
C GLU A 49 34.41 -6.10 20.03
N LEU A 50 34.48 -5.17 20.97
CA LEU A 50 34.22 -3.74 20.71
C LEU A 50 35.29 -3.16 19.79
N LYS A 51 36.57 -3.46 20.03
CA LYS A 51 37.69 -3.02 19.18
C LYS A 51 37.55 -3.54 17.77
N TYR A 52 37.19 -4.84 17.61
CA TYR A 52 36.90 -5.44 16.31
C TYR A 52 35.76 -4.68 15.57
N LYS A 53 34.65 -4.41 16.27
CA LYS A 53 33.50 -3.68 15.71
C LYS A 53 33.89 -2.26 15.29
N LEU A 54 34.69 -1.54 16.08
CA LEU A 54 35.14 -0.19 15.78
C LEU A 54 36.06 -0.16 14.55
N VAL A 55 37.06 -1.04 14.49
CA VAL A 55 38.03 -1.11 13.38
C VAL A 55 37.36 -1.48 12.06
N HIS A 56 36.34 -2.34 12.07
CA HIS A 56 35.63 -2.78 10.88
C HIS A 56 34.41 -1.92 10.55
N GLY A 57 34.19 -0.81 11.26
CA GLY A 57 33.04 0.09 11.04
C GLY A 57 31.66 -0.53 11.34
N ILE A 58 31.65 -1.61 12.14
CA ILE A 58 30.42 -2.36 12.51
C ILE A 58 29.83 -1.83 13.82
N PHE A 59 30.57 -0.95 14.52
CA PHE A 59 30.12 -0.41 15.79
C PHE A 59 28.99 0.60 15.58
N VAL A 60 27.84 0.29 16.14
CA VAL A 60 26.68 1.19 16.15
C VAL A 60 26.61 1.88 17.51
N GLU A 61 26.89 3.19 17.54
CA GLU A 61 26.66 3.99 18.73
C GLU A 61 25.17 4.00 19.05
N LYS A 62 24.78 3.74 20.32
CA LYS A 62 23.37 3.74 20.70
C LYS A 62 22.73 5.09 20.42
N SER A 63 22.09 5.20 19.28
CA SER A 63 21.30 6.35 18.92
C SER A 63 20.08 6.45 19.83
N LYS A 64 19.85 7.61 20.44
CA LYS A 64 18.62 7.91 21.19
C LYS A 64 17.46 8.31 20.27
N MET A 65 17.57 8.03 18.97
CA MET A 65 16.52 8.33 18.00
C MET A 65 15.36 7.36 18.16
N THR A 66 14.16 7.90 18.37
CA THR A 66 12.92 7.13 18.45
C THR A 66 12.48 6.63 17.08
N LEU A 67 11.60 5.63 17.05
CA LEU A 67 11.04 5.13 15.79
C LEU A 67 10.26 6.24 15.05
N SER A 68 9.54 7.11 15.76
CA SER A 68 8.82 8.23 15.13
C SER A 68 9.73 9.23 14.48
N GLU A 69 10.82 9.61 15.14
CA GLU A 69 11.83 10.53 14.57
C GLU A 69 12.50 9.89 13.35
N TRP A 70 12.90 8.64 13.45
CA TRP A 70 13.52 7.92 12.34
C TRP A 70 12.55 7.71 11.17
N PHE A 71 11.29 7.37 11.44
CA PHE A 71 10.27 7.23 10.40
C PHE A 71 10.10 8.52 9.61
N LYS A 72 10.06 9.67 10.28
CA LYS A 72 9.96 10.98 9.63
C LYS A 72 11.18 11.25 8.74
N VAL A 73 12.39 11.01 9.24
CA VAL A 73 13.63 11.13 8.44
C VAL A 73 13.59 10.18 7.24
N TRP A 74 13.19 8.93 7.45
CA TRP A 74 13.11 7.93 6.38
C TRP A 74 12.08 8.32 5.31
N LEU A 75 10.95 8.86 5.71
CA LEU A 75 9.90 9.29 4.80
C LEU A 75 10.36 10.48 3.95
N GLU A 76 10.89 11.50 4.60
CA GLU A 76 11.28 12.77 3.97
C GLU A 76 12.55 12.63 3.10
N GLN A 77 13.61 11.98 3.62
CA GLN A 77 14.90 11.92 2.96
C GLN A 77 15.02 10.75 1.97
N TYR A 78 14.37 9.62 2.25
CA TYR A 78 14.57 8.39 1.46
C TYR A 78 13.36 7.99 0.61
N LYS A 79 12.15 8.51 0.89
CA LYS A 79 10.94 8.12 0.19
C LYS A 79 10.29 9.22 -0.63
N LYS A 80 10.29 10.46 -0.16
CA LYS A 80 9.60 11.59 -0.78
C LYS A 80 9.81 11.71 -2.29
N ASN A 81 11.05 11.57 -2.74
CA ASN A 81 11.41 11.70 -4.17
C ASN A 81 11.49 10.34 -4.92
N ARG A 82 11.12 9.23 -4.27
CA ARG A 82 11.23 7.88 -4.85
C ARG A 82 9.91 7.18 -5.05
N VAL A 83 8.86 7.64 -4.40
CA VAL A 83 7.53 7.04 -4.48
C VAL A 83 6.49 8.11 -4.79
N LYS A 84 5.37 7.70 -5.38
CA LYS A 84 4.27 8.61 -5.66
C LYS A 84 3.65 9.15 -4.36
N ILE A 85 3.13 10.37 -4.40
CA ILE A 85 2.52 11.06 -3.26
C ILE A 85 1.42 10.23 -2.55
N GLY A 86 0.59 9.51 -3.30
CA GLY A 86 -0.41 8.60 -2.72
C GLY A 86 0.20 7.42 -1.95
N THR A 87 1.45 7.02 -2.27
CA THR A 87 2.17 6.00 -1.51
C THR A 87 2.74 6.58 -0.22
N LEU A 88 3.25 7.83 -0.25
CA LEU A 88 3.69 8.54 0.95
C LEU A 88 2.54 8.68 1.95
N ASN A 89 1.40 9.18 1.50
CA ASN A 89 0.20 9.30 2.33
C ASN A 89 -0.23 7.95 2.93
N SER A 90 -0.18 6.87 2.13
CA SER A 90 -0.46 5.53 2.64
C SER A 90 0.54 5.12 3.74
N TYR A 91 1.84 5.39 3.56
CA TYR A 91 2.84 5.09 4.58
C TYR A 91 2.57 5.83 5.89
N GLU A 92 2.25 7.13 5.83
CA GLU A 92 1.89 7.93 7.01
C GLU A 92 0.63 7.42 7.68
N LYS A 93 -0.43 7.14 6.91
CA LYS A 93 -1.70 6.63 7.43
C LYS A 93 -1.53 5.31 8.17
N TYR A 94 -0.83 4.34 7.57
CA TYR A 94 -0.57 3.04 8.20
C TYR A 94 0.35 3.16 9.41
N TYR A 95 1.39 3.99 9.34
CA TYR A 95 2.29 4.24 10.46
C TYR A 95 1.54 4.87 11.64
N ASN A 96 0.81 5.95 11.40
CA ASN A 96 0.07 6.67 12.45
C ASN A 96 -1.05 5.81 13.05
N GLY A 97 -1.79 5.05 12.23
CA GLY A 97 -2.92 4.25 12.68
C GLY A 97 -2.55 2.95 13.39
N MET A 98 -1.41 2.33 13.04
CA MET A 98 -1.12 0.96 13.48
C MET A 98 0.18 0.85 14.31
N ILE A 99 1.13 1.78 14.18
CA ILE A 99 2.48 1.62 14.71
C ILE A 99 2.81 2.69 15.76
N LYS A 100 2.53 3.95 15.45
CA LYS A 100 2.99 5.13 16.20
C LYS A 100 2.62 5.06 17.69
N ASN A 101 1.37 4.80 18.02
CA ASN A 101 0.89 4.79 19.41
C ASN A 101 1.47 3.63 20.22
N LYS A 102 1.83 2.52 19.57
CA LYS A 102 2.37 1.32 20.24
C LYS A 102 3.89 1.39 20.44
N TYR A 103 4.59 1.89 19.43
CA TYR A 103 6.05 1.78 19.36
C TYR A 103 6.78 3.06 18.92
N GLY A 104 6.08 4.16 18.64
CA GLY A 104 6.68 5.39 18.11
C GLY A 104 7.73 6.03 19.03
N SER A 105 7.56 5.93 20.34
CA SER A 105 8.48 6.47 21.36
C SER A 105 9.67 5.56 21.67
N ARG A 106 9.66 4.30 21.20
CA ARG A 106 10.76 3.37 21.45
C ARG A 106 11.97 3.74 20.59
N TYR A 107 13.18 3.65 21.18
CA TYR A 107 14.42 3.86 20.43
C TYR A 107 14.62 2.79 19.35
N VAL A 108 15.10 3.20 18.19
CA VAL A 108 15.35 2.31 17.03
C VAL A 108 16.32 1.18 17.40
N THR A 109 17.29 1.46 18.28
CA THR A 109 18.29 0.50 18.77
C THR A 109 17.73 -0.57 19.70
N ASP A 110 16.56 -0.33 20.29
CA ASP A 110 15.95 -1.22 21.29
C ASP A 110 14.93 -2.19 20.68
N PHE A 111 14.78 -2.15 19.37
CA PHE A 111 13.88 -3.07 18.67
C PHE A 111 14.51 -4.46 18.51
N ARG A 112 13.69 -5.47 18.81
CA ARG A 112 13.97 -6.88 18.60
C ARG A 112 12.85 -7.54 17.82
N GLY A 113 13.08 -8.77 17.32
CA GLY A 113 12.05 -9.55 16.61
C GLY A 113 10.77 -9.73 17.44
N GLU A 114 10.90 -9.97 18.75
CA GLU A 114 9.77 -10.14 19.66
C GLU A 114 8.80 -8.93 19.68
N HIS A 115 9.33 -7.70 19.56
CA HIS A 115 8.49 -6.49 19.53
C HIS A 115 7.69 -6.40 18.23
N ILE A 116 8.30 -6.83 17.13
CA ILE A 116 7.63 -6.85 15.81
C ILE A 116 6.59 -7.98 15.78
N GLN A 117 6.92 -9.15 16.35
CA GLN A 117 5.98 -10.26 16.45
C GLN A 117 4.76 -9.88 17.31
N LYS A 118 5.01 -9.25 18.46
CA LYS A 118 3.93 -8.75 19.31
C LYS A 118 3.05 -7.75 18.58
N LEU A 119 3.64 -6.79 17.84
CA LEU A 119 2.87 -5.85 17.03
C LEU A 119 1.92 -6.56 16.06
N TYR A 120 2.38 -7.61 15.35
CA TYR A 120 1.53 -8.34 14.40
C TYR A 120 0.39 -9.07 15.12
N ASN A 121 0.66 -9.67 16.27
CA ASN A 121 -0.35 -10.36 17.07
C ASN A 121 -1.40 -9.37 17.61
N ASP A 122 -0.95 -8.26 18.22
CA ASP A 122 -1.83 -7.20 18.73
C ASP A 122 -2.74 -6.64 17.61
N LEU A 123 -2.21 -6.40 16.41
CA LEU A 123 -2.98 -5.90 15.27
C LEU A 123 -4.01 -6.94 14.78
N LEU A 124 -3.69 -8.22 14.85
CA LEU A 124 -4.62 -9.29 14.48
C LEU A 124 -5.76 -9.38 15.49
N GLU A 125 -5.46 -9.32 16.79
CA GLU A 125 -6.43 -9.29 17.89
C GLU A 125 -7.35 -8.08 17.84
N GLU A 126 -6.84 -6.92 17.42
CA GLU A 126 -7.62 -5.69 17.16
C GLU A 126 -8.49 -5.78 15.89
N GLY A 127 -8.49 -6.90 15.17
CA GLY A 127 -9.33 -7.15 13.99
C GLY A 127 -8.80 -6.55 12.69
N TYR A 128 -7.55 -6.12 12.63
CA TYR A 128 -6.97 -5.66 11.36
C TYR A 128 -6.81 -6.80 10.36
N ALA A 129 -7.21 -6.52 9.11
CA ALA A 129 -7.02 -7.48 8.03
C ALA A 129 -5.53 -7.80 7.80
N LEU A 130 -5.21 -9.05 7.52
CA LEU A 130 -3.85 -9.50 7.25
C LEU A 130 -3.15 -8.69 6.13
N SER A 131 -3.91 -8.25 5.12
CA SER A 131 -3.40 -7.37 4.07
C SER A 131 -2.88 -6.03 4.62
N SER A 132 -3.55 -5.46 5.63
CA SER A 132 -3.12 -4.23 6.31
C SER A 132 -1.87 -4.46 7.15
N ILE A 133 -1.81 -5.59 7.87
CA ILE A 133 -0.63 -6.00 8.65
C ILE A 133 0.58 -6.20 7.72
N LYS A 134 0.40 -6.81 6.53
CA LYS A 134 1.46 -6.94 5.51
C LYS A 134 1.98 -5.59 5.04
N ILE A 135 1.11 -4.58 4.88
CA ILE A 135 1.53 -3.24 4.50
C ILE A 135 2.33 -2.59 5.63
N ALA A 136 1.86 -2.67 6.89
CA ALA A 136 2.60 -2.16 8.06
C ALA A 136 3.98 -2.84 8.19
N SER A 137 4.05 -4.16 8.00
CA SER A 137 5.30 -4.91 7.95
C SER A 137 6.25 -4.42 6.85
N ALA A 138 5.74 -4.19 5.63
CA ALA A 138 6.54 -3.70 4.52
C ALA A 138 7.11 -2.29 4.79
N ILE A 139 6.32 -1.42 5.43
CA ILE A 139 6.76 -0.08 5.86
C ILE A 139 7.88 -0.20 6.88
N LEU A 140 7.68 -0.96 7.96
CA LEU A 140 8.69 -1.17 9.00
C LEU A 140 9.95 -1.83 8.42
N ASN A 141 9.81 -2.84 7.57
CA ASN A 141 10.95 -3.48 6.92
C ASN A 141 11.76 -2.49 6.08
N GLY A 142 11.11 -1.62 5.32
CA GLY A 142 11.78 -0.56 4.56
C GLY A 142 12.50 0.45 5.46
N CYS A 143 11.85 0.87 6.55
CA CYS A 143 12.36 1.79 7.54
C CYS A 143 13.60 1.22 8.26
N PHE A 144 13.50 0.02 8.81
CA PHE A 144 14.62 -0.65 9.49
C PHE A 144 15.73 -1.10 8.54
N LYS A 145 15.42 -1.49 7.30
CA LYS A 145 16.44 -1.76 6.28
C LYS A 145 17.31 -0.52 6.02
N GLN A 146 16.71 0.67 6.00
CA GLN A 146 17.45 1.91 5.84
C GLN A 146 18.24 2.26 7.12
N ALA A 147 17.70 1.98 8.31
CA ALA A 147 18.41 2.16 9.58
C ALA A 147 19.69 1.30 9.64
N VAL A 148 19.63 0.05 9.16
CA VAL A 148 20.84 -0.80 9.03
C VAL A 148 21.84 -0.18 8.06
N LYS A 149 21.40 0.29 6.89
CA LYS A 149 22.29 0.94 5.92
C LYS A 149 22.98 2.19 6.45
N ASN A 150 22.30 2.91 7.33
CA ASN A 150 22.83 4.11 7.98
C ASN A 150 23.65 3.82 9.24
N GLY A 151 23.85 2.55 9.59
CA GLY A 151 24.58 2.16 10.79
C GLY A 151 23.89 2.51 12.11
N LEU A 152 22.57 2.74 12.11
CA LEU A 152 21.81 3.01 13.34
C LEU A 152 21.54 1.72 14.13
N ILE A 153 21.46 0.58 13.47
CA ILE A 153 21.28 -0.75 14.04
C ILE A 153 22.07 -1.78 13.22
N GLU A 154 22.47 -2.87 13.87
CA GLU A 154 23.24 -3.95 13.21
C GLU A 154 22.34 -4.87 12.36
N ARG A 155 21.11 -5.11 12.79
CA ARG A 155 20.18 -6.08 12.16
C ARG A 155 18.77 -5.52 12.06
N ASN A 156 18.06 -5.91 11.00
CA ASN A 156 16.67 -5.52 10.83
C ASN A 156 15.75 -6.46 11.65
N PRO A 157 15.06 -5.94 12.70
CA PRO A 157 14.24 -6.75 13.58
C PRO A 157 12.99 -7.33 12.89
N VAL A 158 12.52 -6.72 11.81
CA VAL A 158 11.34 -7.21 11.06
C VAL A 158 11.59 -8.55 10.40
N LYS A 159 12.84 -8.86 10.08
CA LYS A 159 13.21 -10.16 9.48
C LYS A 159 13.25 -11.32 10.47
N LEU A 160 13.12 -11.02 11.76
CA LEU A 160 13.10 -11.99 12.85
C LEU A 160 11.67 -12.28 13.35
N ALA A 161 10.66 -11.75 12.68
CA ALA A 161 9.26 -11.94 13.01
C ALA A 161 8.51 -12.54 11.82
N ASP A 162 7.54 -13.39 12.11
CA ASP A 162 6.71 -14.07 11.14
C ASP A 162 5.35 -13.38 11.00
N LEU A 163 4.94 -13.16 9.76
CA LEU A 163 3.60 -12.66 9.49
C LEU A 163 2.55 -13.73 9.81
N PRO A 164 1.39 -13.35 10.36
CA PRO A 164 0.28 -14.28 10.57
C PRO A 164 -0.10 -14.99 9.27
N ARG A 165 -0.43 -16.28 9.37
CA ARG A 165 -0.90 -17.06 8.21
C ARG A 165 -2.32 -16.69 7.83
N GLN A 166 -2.61 -16.62 6.55
CA GLN A 166 -3.97 -16.41 6.05
C GLN A 166 -4.73 -17.72 6.13
N MET A 167 -5.76 -17.78 6.97
CA MET A 167 -6.60 -18.98 7.12
C MET A 167 -7.55 -19.16 5.93
N GLU A 168 -8.08 -18.06 5.35
CA GLU A 168 -8.97 -18.10 4.19
C GLU A 168 -8.72 -16.91 3.25
N LYS A 169 -8.68 -17.17 1.95
CA LYS A 169 -8.73 -16.13 0.92
C LYS A 169 -10.19 -15.75 0.68
N LYS A 170 -10.59 -14.53 1.01
CA LYS A 170 -11.87 -14.00 0.50
C LYS A 170 -11.79 -13.94 -1.02
N GLU A 171 -12.57 -14.77 -1.68
CA GLU A 171 -12.70 -14.74 -3.13
C GLU A 171 -13.27 -13.40 -3.57
N ARG A 172 -12.66 -12.81 -4.57
CA ARG A 172 -13.20 -11.64 -5.26
C ARG A 172 -14.19 -12.13 -6.29
N ARG A 173 -15.47 -12.06 -5.97
CA ARG A 173 -16.53 -12.53 -6.89
C ARG A 173 -16.93 -11.42 -7.84
N ALA A 174 -17.06 -11.78 -9.13
CA ALA A 174 -17.81 -10.99 -10.10
C ALA A 174 -19.31 -11.06 -9.78
N MET A 175 -20.11 -10.11 -10.26
CA MET A 175 -21.57 -10.26 -10.24
C MET A 175 -21.98 -11.41 -11.17
N THR A 176 -23.00 -12.19 -10.78
CA THR A 176 -23.66 -13.11 -11.71
C THR A 176 -24.36 -12.31 -12.82
N LYS A 177 -24.84 -12.97 -13.88
CA LYS A 177 -25.60 -12.30 -14.95
C LYS A 177 -26.88 -11.67 -14.41
N GLU A 178 -27.57 -12.39 -13.53
CA GLU A 178 -28.81 -11.96 -12.87
C GLU A 178 -28.55 -10.76 -11.95
N GLN A 179 -27.48 -10.82 -11.15
CA GLN A 179 -27.07 -9.70 -10.29
C GLN A 179 -26.70 -8.45 -11.10
N GLN A 180 -26.01 -8.63 -12.22
CA GLN A 180 -25.66 -7.52 -13.11
C GLN A 180 -26.90 -6.86 -13.69
N VAL A 181 -27.84 -7.64 -14.21
CA VAL A 181 -29.13 -7.14 -14.76
C VAL A 181 -29.93 -6.45 -13.66
N LEU A 182 -30.06 -7.09 -12.49
CA LEU A 182 -30.80 -6.53 -11.36
C LEU A 182 -30.19 -5.21 -10.88
N PHE A 183 -28.86 -5.14 -10.71
CA PHE A 183 -28.19 -3.91 -10.31
C PHE A 183 -28.44 -2.79 -11.33
N MET A 184 -28.27 -3.06 -12.61
CA MET A 184 -28.42 -2.06 -13.66
C MET A 184 -29.87 -1.56 -13.76
N LYS A 185 -30.88 -2.42 -13.56
CA LYS A 185 -32.29 -2.03 -13.48
C LYS A 185 -32.54 -0.99 -12.37
N TYR A 186 -32.04 -1.24 -11.15
CA TYR A 186 -32.19 -0.27 -10.05
C TYR A 186 -31.28 0.96 -10.19
N ALA A 187 -30.20 0.86 -10.96
CA ALA A 187 -29.30 1.97 -11.26
C ALA A 187 -29.89 2.94 -12.28
N GLU A 188 -30.97 2.62 -13.03
CA GLU A 188 -31.59 3.52 -14.01
C GLU A 188 -32.02 4.86 -13.39
N THR A 189 -32.40 4.88 -12.12
CA THR A 189 -32.75 6.11 -11.39
C THR A 189 -31.53 6.86 -10.84
N SER A 190 -30.32 6.35 -11.06
CA SER A 190 -29.09 6.92 -10.54
C SER A 190 -28.42 7.84 -11.56
N TYR A 191 -27.97 9.02 -11.12
CA TYR A 191 -27.11 9.90 -11.92
C TYR A 191 -25.76 9.26 -12.30
N LEU A 192 -25.43 8.11 -11.72
CA LEU A 192 -24.23 7.31 -12.03
C LEU A 192 -24.53 6.11 -12.94
N TYR A 193 -25.73 6.02 -13.53
CA TYR A 193 -26.06 4.90 -14.43
C TYR A 193 -25.03 4.69 -15.53
N ASN A 194 -24.72 5.77 -16.28
CA ASN A 194 -23.74 5.73 -17.36
C ASN A 194 -22.33 5.39 -16.85
N PHE A 195 -21.97 5.82 -15.66
CA PHE A 195 -20.70 5.46 -15.02
C PHE A 195 -20.58 3.94 -14.80
N TYR A 196 -21.62 3.31 -14.25
CA TYR A 196 -21.64 1.86 -14.04
C TYR A 196 -21.68 1.09 -15.36
N ALA A 197 -22.46 1.55 -16.32
CA ALA A 197 -22.55 0.96 -17.64
C ALA A 197 -21.19 0.97 -18.37
N ILE A 198 -20.47 2.08 -18.31
CA ILE A 198 -19.11 2.21 -18.87
C ILE A 198 -18.12 1.29 -18.14
N LEU A 199 -18.15 1.19 -16.81
CA LEU A 199 -17.29 0.26 -16.08
C LEU A 199 -17.51 -1.20 -16.51
N LEU A 200 -18.77 -1.59 -16.72
CA LEU A 200 -19.15 -2.94 -17.15
C LEU A 200 -18.78 -3.27 -18.59
N ARG A 201 -18.64 -2.25 -19.46
CA ARG A 201 -18.30 -2.42 -20.87
C ARG A 201 -16.83 -2.24 -21.21
N THR A 202 -16.08 -1.55 -20.33
CA THR A 202 -14.68 -1.18 -20.60
C THR A 202 -13.67 -1.81 -19.63
N GLY A 203 -14.15 -2.30 -18.49
CA GLY A 203 -13.28 -2.82 -17.43
C GLY A 203 -12.36 -1.76 -16.81
N LEU A 204 -12.63 -0.47 -16.96
CA LEU A 204 -11.87 0.63 -16.34
C LEU A 204 -11.81 0.47 -14.83
N ARG A 205 -10.69 0.90 -14.23
CA ARG A 205 -10.66 1.12 -12.78
C ARG A 205 -11.51 2.34 -12.44
N SER A 206 -12.21 2.30 -11.30
CA SER A 206 -13.06 3.43 -10.88
C SER A 206 -12.31 4.79 -10.88
N GLY A 207 -11.04 4.80 -10.50
CA GLY A 207 -10.21 6.01 -10.55
C GLY A 207 -9.89 6.48 -11.98
N GLU A 208 -9.75 5.56 -12.93
CA GLU A 208 -9.57 5.85 -14.35
C GLU A 208 -10.87 6.44 -14.92
N ALA A 209 -12.01 5.79 -14.69
CA ALA A 209 -13.31 6.27 -15.15
C ALA A 209 -13.65 7.66 -14.57
N ARG A 210 -13.41 7.88 -13.28
CA ARG A 210 -13.59 9.21 -12.65
C ARG A 210 -12.65 10.28 -13.21
N GLY A 211 -11.50 9.88 -13.78
CA GLY A 211 -10.52 10.77 -14.38
C GLY A 211 -10.72 10.99 -15.88
N LEU A 212 -11.72 10.36 -16.52
CA LEU A 212 -12.00 10.58 -17.93
C LEU A 212 -12.48 12.01 -18.19
N LYS A 213 -11.98 12.59 -19.25
CA LYS A 213 -12.40 13.91 -19.77
C LYS A 213 -13.03 13.74 -21.16
N TYR A 214 -13.76 14.75 -21.61
CA TYR A 214 -14.32 14.74 -22.96
C TYR A 214 -13.24 14.64 -24.02
N SER A 215 -12.08 15.27 -23.82
CA SER A 215 -10.91 15.17 -24.68
C SER A 215 -10.28 13.78 -24.80
N ASP A 216 -10.71 12.82 -24.01
CA ASP A 216 -10.24 11.44 -24.08
C ASP A 216 -11.07 10.56 -25.03
N VAL A 217 -12.22 11.06 -25.51
CA VAL A 217 -13.14 10.35 -26.40
C VAL A 217 -12.80 10.73 -27.84
N ASP A 218 -12.09 9.87 -28.55
CA ASP A 218 -11.79 10.04 -29.97
C ASP A 218 -12.76 9.22 -30.83
N LYS A 219 -13.91 9.83 -31.14
CA LYS A 219 -14.94 9.20 -31.98
C LYS A 219 -14.46 8.97 -33.39
N LYS A 220 -13.56 9.84 -33.93
CA LYS A 220 -13.05 9.74 -35.27
C LYS A 220 -12.23 8.48 -35.50
N HIS A 221 -11.42 8.10 -34.49
CA HIS A 221 -10.61 6.89 -34.54
C HIS A 221 -11.24 5.72 -33.78
N GLY A 222 -12.42 5.90 -33.18
CA GLY A 222 -13.15 4.85 -32.46
C GLY A 222 -12.45 4.39 -31.22
N VAL A 223 -11.78 5.27 -30.45
CA VAL A 223 -11.00 4.90 -29.26
C VAL A 223 -11.28 5.82 -28.06
N LEU A 224 -11.25 5.24 -26.89
CA LEU A 224 -11.26 5.91 -25.59
C LEU A 224 -9.85 5.86 -24.99
N HIS A 225 -9.23 7.01 -24.82
CA HIS A 225 -7.89 7.13 -24.27
C HIS A 225 -7.88 7.10 -22.74
N VAL A 226 -7.20 6.14 -22.14
CA VAL A 226 -7.03 6.06 -20.69
C VAL A 226 -5.67 6.64 -20.33
N LYS A 227 -5.63 7.93 -19.96
CA LYS A 227 -4.38 8.69 -19.75
C LYS A 227 -4.07 8.97 -18.28
N ARG A 228 -5.08 8.91 -17.38
CA ARG A 228 -4.95 9.34 -15.98
C ARG A 228 -5.82 8.53 -15.01
N THR A 229 -5.52 8.69 -13.74
CA THR A 229 -6.34 8.19 -12.64
C THR A 229 -6.59 9.31 -11.66
N LEU A 230 -7.85 9.60 -11.37
CA LEU A 230 -8.24 10.58 -10.36
C LEU A 230 -8.08 10.00 -8.96
N LYS A 231 -7.37 10.72 -8.10
CA LYS A 231 -7.19 10.42 -6.69
C LYS A 231 -7.58 11.61 -5.83
N TYR A 232 -7.90 11.32 -4.58
CA TYR A 232 -8.06 12.33 -3.53
C TYR A 232 -7.03 12.08 -2.44
N ILE A 233 -6.36 13.13 -2.00
CA ILE A 233 -5.45 13.10 -0.85
C ILE A 233 -5.86 14.22 0.08
N GLU A 234 -6.04 13.87 1.34
CA GLU A 234 -6.34 14.82 2.40
C GLU A 234 -5.25 15.91 2.47
N GLY A 235 -5.68 17.16 2.56
CA GLY A 235 -4.78 18.32 2.55
C GLY A 235 -4.33 18.79 1.16
N ILE A 236 -4.51 17.98 0.09
CA ILE A 236 -4.17 18.34 -1.30
C ILE A 236 -5.42 18.46 -2.15
N GLY A 237 -6.44 17.63 -1.89
CA GLY A 237 -7.64 17.56 -2.70
C GLY A 237 -7.55 16.53 -3.83
N TYR A 238 -8.32 16.77 -4.90
CA TYR A 238 -8.28 15.94 -6.11
C TYR A 238 -7.04 16.24 -6.94
N PHE A 239 -6.38 15.18 -7.40
CA PHE A 239 -5.29 15.33 -8.35
C PHE A 239 -5.30 14.18 -9.37
N GLU A 240 -4.83 14.50 -10.57
CA GLU A 240 -4.66 13.56 -11.66
C GLU A 240 -3.29 12.89 -11.50
N ASP A 241 -3.29 11.59 -11.22
CA ASP A 241 -2.07 10.81 -11.18
C ASP A 241 -1.84 10.12 -12.52
N THR A 242 -0.62 10.23 -13.02
CA THR A 242 -0.22 9.47 -14.21
C THR A 242 -0.24 7.98 -13.88
N PRO A 243 -0.55 7.11 -14.85
CA PRO A 243 -0.48 5.67 -14.66
C PRO A 243 0.87 5.22 -14.11
N LYS A 244 0.89 4.18 -13.26
CA LYS A 244 2.12 3.68 -12.63
C LYS A 244 3.10 3.04 -13.62
N THR A 245 2.60 2.57 -14.76
CA THR A 245 3.38 1.87 -15.78
C THR A 245 2.97 2.37 -17.16
N LYS A 246 3.86 2.29 -18.15
CA LYS A 246 3.56 2.60 -19.56
C LYS A 246 2.37 1.79 -20.08
N THR A 247 2.17 0.56 -19.61
CA THR A 247 1.04 -0.31 -19.98
C THR A 247 -0.31 0.13 -19.40
N SER A 248 -0.33 1.07 -18.47
CA SER A 248 -1.58 1.59 -17.88
C SER A 248 -2.17 2.73 -18.72
N THR A 249 -1.37 3.41 -19.55
CA THR A 249 -1.87 4.27 -20.63
C THR A 249 -2.24 3.34 -21.78
N ARG A 250 -3.49 3.36 -22.19
CA ARG A 250 -4.02 2.45 -23.20
C ARG A 250 -5.24 3.04 -23.88
N ASP A 251 -5.55 2.50 -25.02
CA ASP A 251 -6.73 2.82 -25.80
C ASP A 251 -7.74 1.66 -25.66
N ILE A 252 -8.99 2.00 -25.46
CA ILE A 252 -10.11 1.06 -25.42
C ILE A 252 -10.96 1.32 -26.67
N PRO A 253 -11.27 0.28 -27.48
CA PRO A 253 -12.15 0.45 -28.64
C PRO A 253 -13.54 0.94 -28.20
N LEU A 254 -14.09 1.91 -28.92
CA LEU A 254 -15.45 2.38 -28.75
C LEU A 254 -16.40 1.53 -29.56
N THR A 255 -17.33 0.83 -28.92
CA THR A 255 -18.48 0.20 -29.58
C THR A 255 -19.62 1.22 -29.70
N PRO A 256 -20.61 0.98 -30.59
CA PRO A 256 -21.80 1.85 -30.72
C PRO A 256 -22.47 2.12 -29.37
N GLU A 257 -22.64 1.10 -28.53
CA GLU A 257 -23.28 1.21 -27.22
C GLU A 257 -22.46 2.07 -26.24
N ILE A 258 -21.14 2.01 -26.34
CA ILE A 258 -20.26 2.87 -25.52
C ILE A 258 -20.39 4.32 -25.98
N ILE A 259 -20.45 4.57 -27.30
CA ILE A 259 -20.63 5.91 -27.86
C ILE A 259 -21.96 6.50 -27.39
N GLU A 260 -23.06 5.77 -27.47
CA GLU A 260 -24.39 6.22 -26.98
C GLU A 260 -24.37 6.60 -25.50
N LEU A 261 -23.72 5.78 -24.64
CA LEU A 261 -23.58 6.09 -23.22
C LEU A 261 -22.76 7.35 -22.96
N LEU A 262 -21.69 7.55 -23.74
CA LEU A 262 -20.83 8.73 -23.62
C LEU A 262 -21.57 10.00 -24.10
N ASP A 263 -22.35 9.89 -25.17
CA ASP A 263 -23.19 10.99 -25.66
C ASP A 263 -24.32 11.35 -24.69
N SER A 264 -25.00 10.36 -24.15
CA SER A 264 -25.98 10.58 -23.09
C SER A 264 -25.35 11.26 -21.87
N GLN A 265 -24.13 10.88 -21.50
CA GLN A 265 -23.41 11.48 -20.37
C GLN A 265 -22.98 12.91 -20.65
N LEU A 266 -22.63 13.25 -21.90
CA LEU A 266 -22.27 14.61 -22.31
C LEU A 266 -23.37 15.61 -22.01
N HIS A 267 -24.62 15.25 -22.28
CA HIS A 267 -25.79 16.11 -22.13
C HIS A 267 -26.50 16.00 -20.78
N TYR A 268 -26.04 15.12 -19.88
CA TYR A 268 -26.74 14.77 -18.64
C TYR A 268 -26.98 15.97 -17.71
N TRP A 269 -25.98 16.85 -17.55
CA TRP A 269 -26.07 17.98 -16.62
C TRP A 269 -26.44 19.31 -17.29
N HIS A 270 -26.66 19.34 -18.62
CA HIS A 270 -27.04 20.54 -19.38
C HIS A 270 -26.17 21.77 -19.09
N PHE A 271 -24.84 21.59 -18.97
CA PHE A 271 -23.94 22.71 -18.74
C PHE A 271 -23.92 23.67 -19.94
N GLU A 272 -24.02 24.99 -19.68
CA GLU A 272 -24.05 26.04 -20.73
C GLU A 272 -22.73 26.15 -21.49
N VAL A 273 -21.59 25.80 -20.84
CA VAL A 273 -20.27 25.89 -21.47
C VAL A 273 -19.63 24.49 -21.54
N GLU A 274 -19.41 24.02 -22.74
CA GLU A 274 -18.73 22.76 -22.97
C GLU A 274 -17.20 22.97 -22.99
N SER A 275 -16.52 22.58 -21.93
CA SER A 275 -15.07 22.51 -21.88
C SER A 275 -14.59 21.08 -22.17
N VAL A 276 -13.72 20.90 -23.14
CA VAL A 276 -13.10 19.61 -23.48
C VAL A 276 -12.26 19.06 -22.32
N ASP A 277 -11.82 19.91 -21.40
CA ASP A 277 -11.07 19.53 -20.19
C ASP A 277 -11.95 19.16 -18.98
N ARG A 278 -13.27 19.27 -19.12
CA ARG A 278 -14.20 18.85 -18.08
C ARG A 278 -14.20 17.34 -17.92
N TYR A 279 -14.36 16.90 -16.67
CA TYR A 279 -14.54 15.47 -16.39
C TYR A 279 -15.85 14.96 -16.96
N LEU A 280 -15.78 13.82 -17.63
CA LEU A 280 -16.94 13.14 -18.22
C LEU A 280 -17.95 12.75 -17.14
N PHE A 281 -17.45 12.25 -16.01
CA PHE A 281 -18.24 11.89 -14.83
C PHE A 281 -17.97 12.88 -13.70
N CYS A 282 -18.88 13.80 -13.49
CA CYS A 282 -18.81 14.85 -12.49
C CYS A 282 -20.14 14.95 -11.71
N ASN A 283 -20.17 15.79 -10.69
CA ASN A 283 -21.42 16.17 -10.04
C ASN A 283 -22.10 17.33 -10.80
N GLU A 284 -23.26 17.78 -10.28
CA GLU A 284 -24.05 18.90 -10.80
C GLU A 284 -23.29 20.23 -10.90
N GLU A 285 -22.22 20.39 -10.10
CA GLU A 285 -21.34 21.56 -10.14
C GLU A 285 -20.14 21.39 -11.09
N GLY A 286 -20.08 20.31 -11.84
CA GLY A 286 -18.93 19.97 -12.71
C GLY A 286 -17.68 19.49 -11.96
N LYS A 287 -17.76 19.29 -10.62
CA LYS A 287 -16.64 18.82 -9.81
C LYS A 287 -16.43 17.31 -9.95
N PRO A 288 -15.18 16.83 -9.84
CA PRO A 288 -14.89 15.41 -9.93
C PRO A 288 -15.66 14.58 -8.90
N LEU A 289 -16.06 13.36 -9.29
CA LEU A 289 -16.67 12.41 -8.37
C LEU A 289 -15.66 11.90 -7.33
N SER A 290 -16.04 11.87 -6.04
CA SER A 290 -15.25 11.20 -5.02
C SER A 290 -15.45 9.69 -5.08
N ARG A 291 -14.46 8.94 -4.57
CA ARG A 291 -14.59 7.49 -4.40
C ARG A 291 -15.75 7.13 -3.46
N ASP A 292 -15.89 7.90 -2.39
CA ASP A 292 -16.88 7.65 -1.36
C ASP A 292 -18.31 7.94 -1.87
N ARG A 293 -18.46 8.95 -2.71
CA ARG A 293 -19.77 9.26 -3.37
C ARG A 293 -20.21 8.12 -4.29
N VAL A 294 -19.27 7.56 -5.08
CA VAL A 294 -19.55 6.38 -5.92
C VAL A 294 -19.94 5.18 -5.07
N GLN A 295 -19.23 4.92 -3.96
CA GLN A 295 -19.56 3.80 -3.07
C GLN A 295 -20.88 4.02 -2.33
N ALA A 296 -21.17 5.25 -1.87
CA ALA A 296 -22.45 5.57 -1.23
C ALA A 296 -23.63 5.32 -2.15
N GLU A 297 -23.50 5.69 -3.43
CA GLU A 297 -24.56 5.48 -4.41
C GLU A 297 -24.75 3.99 -4.74
N ILE A 298 -23.68 3.19 -4.85
CA ILE A 298 -23.76 1.74 -4.93
C ILE A 298 -24.50 1.16 -3.73
N ASN A 299 -24.19 1.62 -2.52
CA ASN A 299 -24.84 1.14 -1.30
C ASN A 299 -26.34 1.52 -1.28
N ARG A 300 -26.70 2.71 -1.78
CA ARG A 300 -28.10 3.15 -1.95
C ARG A 300 -28.85 2.18 -2.88
N ILE A 301 -28.30 1.89 -4.04
CA ILE A 301 -28.90 0.95 -5.02
C ILE A 301 -29.07 -0.44 -4.39
N ILE A 302 -28.04 -0.96 -3.72
CA ILE A 302 -28.13 -2.26 -3.02
C ILE A 302 -29.22 -2.26 -1.95
N SER A 303 -29.36 -1.15 -1.21
CA SER A 303 -30.41 -1.02 -0.20
C SER A 303 -31.81 -1.05 -0.80
N MET A 304 -32.01 -0.46 -1.98
CA MET A 304 -33.29 -0.53 -2.71
C MET A 304 -33.57 -1.97 -3.16
N ILE A 305 -32.60 -2.66 -3.77
CA ILE A 305 -32.73 -4.06 -4.19
C ILE A 305 -33.14 -4.94 -2.99
N ARG A 306 -32.48 -4.76 -1.84
CA ARG A 306 -32.78 -5.55 -0.63
C ARG A 306 -34.14 -5.22 -0.03
N LYS A 307 -34.56 -3.96 -0.09
CA LYS A 307 -35.89 -3.52 0.36
C LYS A 307 -37.02 -4.20 -0.42
N ASP A 308 -36.78 -4.44 -1.70
CA ASP A 308 -37.73 -5.15 -2.58
C ASP A 308 -37.63 -6.68 -2.46
N GLY A 309 -36.91 -7.20 -1.43
CA GLY A 309 -36.88 -8.61 -1.08
C GLY A 309 -35.82 -9.45 -1.81
N TYR A 310 -34.93 -8.83 -2.61
CA TYR A 310 -33.87 -9.57 -3.29
C TYR A 310 -32.60 -9.65 -2.42
N GLU A 311 -32.00 -10.82 -2.35
CA GLU A 311 -30.66 -10.97 -1.78
C GLU A 311 -29.61 -10.37 -2.73
N PHE A 312 -28.81 -9.43 -2.24
CA PHE A 312 -27.74 -8.85 -3.04
C PHE A 312 -26.48 -8.68 -2.19
N PRO A 313 -25.29 -9.11 -2.70
CA PRO A 313 -24.03 -8.98 -1.95
C PRO A 313 -23.60 -7.53 -1.86
N HIS A 314 -22.76 -7.23 -0.87
CA HIS A 314 -22.03 -5.95 -0.87
C HIS A 314 -21.00 -5.94 -2.00
N ILE A 315 -21.06 -4.93 -2.86
CA ILE A 315 -20.11 -4.74 -3.95
C ILE A 315 -19.39 -3.39 -3.85
N THR A 316 -18.22 -3.34 -4.45
CA THR A 316 -17.41 -2.13 -4.58
C THR A 316 -17.19 -1.80 -6.06
N PRO A 317 -16.77 -0.58 -6.42
CA PRO A 317 -16.48 -0.23 -7.81
C PRO A 317 -15.52 -1.19 -8.53
N HIS A 318 -14.69 -1.91 -7.80
CA HIS A 318 -13.77 -2.88 -8.39
C HIS A 318 -14.46 -4.16 -8.88
N VAL A 319 -15.64 -4.48 -8.32
CA VAL A 319 -16.45 -5.63 -8.76
C VAL A 319 -16.93 -5.46 -10.20
N PHE A 320 -17.23 -4.25 -10.65
CA PHE A 320 -17.62 -3.99 -12.05
C PHE A 320 -16.52 -4.42 -13.04
N ARG A 321 -15.27 -4.08 -12.72
CA ARG A 321 -14.12 -4.50 -13.52
C ARG A 321 -13.91 -6.02 -13.49
N HIS A 322 -14.12 -6.67 -12.35
CA HIS A 322 -14.09 -8.13 -12.26
C HIS A 322 -15.21 -8.75 -13.10
N THR A 323 -16.41 -8.19 -13.04
CA THR A 323 -17.55 -8.62 -13.84
C THR A 323 -17.27 -8.49 -15.34
N PHE A 324 -16.74 -7.35 -15.79
CA PHE A 324 -16.29 -7.19 -17.18
C PHE A 324 -15.28 -8.28 -17.57
N ALA A 325 -14.23 -8.49 -16.76
CA ALA A 325 -13.22 -9.49 -17.05
C ALA A 325 -13.81 -10.91 -17.16
N THR A 326 -14.71 -11.28 -16.24
CA THR A 326 -15.41 -12.57 -16.26
C THR A 326 -16.26 -12.71 -17.53
N ARG A 327 -17.07 -11.70 -17.90
CA ARG A 327 -17.88 -11.73 -19.13
C ARG A 327 -17.02 -11.81 -20.40
N ALA A 328 -15.91 -11.10 -20.42
CA ALA A 328 -14.96 -11.13 -21.54
C ALA A 328 -14.34 -12.54 -21.71
N ILE A 329 -13.98 -13.20 -20.60
CA ILE A 329 -13.44 -14.56 -20.61
C ILE A 329 -14.51 -15.55 -21.08
N GLU A 330 -15.74 -15.47 -20.55
CA GLU A 330 -16.87 -16.29 -20.96
C GLU A 330 -17.21 -16.14 -22.44
N ALA A 331 -17.01 -14.93 -23.00
CA ALA A 331 -17.17 -14.64 -24.42
C ALA A 331 -15.96 -15.06 -25.29
N GLY A 332 -14.94 -15.73 -24.73
CA GLY A 332 -13.79 -16.24 -25.46
C GLY A 332 -12.70 -15.21 -25.75
N MET A 333 -12.71 -14.04 -25.08
CA MET A 333 -11.63 -13.05 -25.26
C MET A 333 -10.28 -13.65 -24.82
N THR A 334 -9.26 -13.56 -25.66
CA THR A 334 -7.94 -14.13 -25.32
C THR A 334 -7.26 -13.39 -24.13
N PRO A 335 -6.43 -14.09 -23.35
CA PRO A 335 -5.74 -13.49 -22.21
C PRO A 335 -4.90 -12.26 -22.57
N GLN A 336 -4.30 -12.25 -23.75
CA GLN A 336 -3.45 -11.15 -24.20
C GLN A 336 -4.27 -9.89 -24.49
N VAL A 337 -5.42 -10.04 -25.14
CA VAL A 337 -6.34 -8.92 -25.46
C VAL A 337 -6.92 -8.38 -24.14
N LEU A 338 -7.42 -9.26 -23.27
CA LEU A 338 -7.96 -8.86 -21.96
C LEU A 338 -6.91 -8.15 -21.09
N LYS A 339 -5.66 -8.64 -21.06
CA LYS A 339 -4.54 -7.96 -20.40
C LYS A 339 -4.37 -6.53 -20.89
N THR A 340 -4.40 -6.32 -22.22
CA THR A 340 -4.22 -5.00 -22.85
C THR A 340 -5.37 -4.06 -22.49
N ILE A 341 -6.62 -4.51 -22.62
CA ILE A 341 -7.82 -3.72 -22.27
C ILE A 341 -7.81 -3.35 -20.78
N LEU A 342 -7.50 -4.30 -19.93
CA LEU A 342 -7.43 -4.05 -18.49
C LEU A 342 -6.20 -3.23 -18.07
N GLY A 343 -5.14 -3.17 -18.87
CA GLY A 343 -3.88 -2.52 -18.49
C GLY A 343 -3.21 -3.22 -17.32
N HIS A 344 -3.11 -4.55 -17.37
CA HIS A 344 -2.37 -5.36 -16.39
C HIS A 344 -0.87 -5.33 -16.71
N SER A 345 -0.04 -5.14 -15.69
CA SER A 345 1.42 -5.10 -15.84
C SER A 345 2.02 -6.47 -16.18
N SER A 346 1.37 -7.56 -15.81
CA SER A 346 1.80 -8.92 -16.12
C SER A 346 0.65 -9.78 -16.63
N LEU A 347 0.97 -10.77 -17.46
CA LEU A 347 0.00 -11.76 -17.94
C LEU A 347 -0.51 -12.64 -16.80
N ALA A 348 0.33 -12.92 -15.81
CA ALA A 348 -0.05 -13.71 -14.62
C ALA A 348 -1.31 -13.16 -13.92
N MET A 349 -1.41 -11.84 -13.78
CA MET A 349 -2.61 -11.20 -13.19
C MET A 349 -3.89 -11.48 -13.99
N THR A 350 -3.79 -11.66 -15.30
CA THR A 350 -4.92 -11.99 -16.18
C THR A 350 -5.20 -13.50 -16.13
N MET A 351 -4.15 -14.31 -16.13
CA MET A 351 -4.28 -15.77 -16.03
C MET A 351 -4.92 -16.23 -14.72
N ASP A 352 -4.66 -15.51 -13.60
CA ASP A 352 -5.35 -15.75 -12.32
C ASP A 352 -6.89 -15.61 -12.49
N LEU A 353 -7.37 -14.64 -13.27
CA LEU A 353 -8.79 -14.47 -13.56
C LEU A 353 -9.33 -15.63 -14.40
N TYR A 354 -8.58 -16.06 -15.43
CA TYR A 354 -8.97 -17.21 -16.27
C TYR A 354 -9.09 -18.49 -15.45
N SER A 355 -8.15 -18.73 -14.54
CA SER A 355 -8.17 -19.91 -13.67
C SER A 355 -9.37 -19.97 -12.73
N HIS A 356 -9.97 -18.82 -12.40
CA HIS A 356 -11.19 -18.75 -11.60
C HIS A 356 -12.48 -18.93 -12.41
N VAL A 357 -12.49 -18.49 -13.69
CA VAL A 357 -13.68 -18.51 -14.55
C VAL A 357 -13.80 -19.84 -15.30
N MET A 358 -12.67 -20.42 -15.70
CA MET A 358 -12.60 -21.69 -16.44
C MET A 358 -11.73 -22.70 -15.67
N PRO A 359 -12.26 -23.34 -14.61
CA PRO A 359 -11.51 -24.32 -13.84
C PRO A 359 -11.02 -25.52 -14.66
N ASP A 360 -11.75 -25.91 -15.72
CA ASP A 360 -11.45 -27.07 -16.56
C ASP A 360 -10.26 -26.87 -17.54
N VAL A 361 -9.80 -25.64 -17.76
CA VAL A 361 -8.64 -25.36 -18.63
C VAL A 361 -7.30 -25.73 -17.97
N LYS A 362 -7.31 -26.14 -16.70
CA LYS A 362 -6.11 -26.60 -15.99
C LYS A 362 -5.70 -28.06 -16.32
N THR A 363 -6.52 -28.78 -17.04
CA THR A 363 -6.36 -30.23 -17.34
C THR A 363 -6.05 -30.53 -18.81
N ALA A 364 -5.78 -29.52 -19.63
CA ALA A 364 -5.36 -29.68 -21.01
C ALA A 364 -3.90 -29.25 -21.24
#